data_2f3b0dfb31c3bc7c961d88ae8d0b9761
#
_entry.id   2f3b0dfb31c3bc7c961d88ae8d0b9761
#
_cell.length_a   1.000
_cell.length_b   1.000
_cell.length_c   1.000
_cell.angle_alpha   90.00
_cell.angle_beta   90.00
_cell.angle_gamma   90.00
#
_symmetry.space_group_name_H-M   'P 1'
#
loop_
_entity.id
_entity.type
_entity.pdbx_description
1 polymer ?
#
loop_
_entity_poly.entity_id
_entity_poly.type
_entity_poly.pdbx_seq_one_letter_code
_entity_poly.pdbx_strand_id
1 'polypeptide(L)'
;MVRLGGVASVSHMTVFQGLEKLFSARGIQMDWVLYSDYDAMIDAFVSGDIDLAWNGPLGYVKIKRLISQPCSVIAMRDVDINFTTHFITRQDSDISTVEDLMGKRFAFGRRSSEQAGVLPLHFLKEMGINPREDLASSTFYE
;
A
#
# COMPACT_ATOMS: atom_id res chain seq x y z
N MET A 1 5.03 13.05 -23.78
CA MET A 1 5.00 11.62 -23.39
C MET A 1 4.79 11.57 -21.88
N VAL A 2 3.81 10.83 -21.40
CA VAL A 2 3.51 10.68 -19.96
C VAL A 2 4.26 9.46 -19.43
N ARG A 3 4.94 9.56 -18.29
CA ARG A 3 5.68 8.46 -17.66
C ARG A 3 4.98 8.00 -16.39
N LEU A 4 4.57 6.72 -16.37
CA LEU A 4 3.92 6.08 -15.24
C LEU A 4 4.92 5.21 -14.47
N GLY A 5 5.06 5.45 -13.17
CA GLY A 5 5.86 4.61 -12.28
C GLY A 5 5.01 3.72 -11.38
N GLY A 6 5.51 2.54 -11.07
CA GLY A 6 4.92 1.62 -10.09
C GLY A 6 5.98 0.70 -9.48
N VAL A 7 5.58 -0.07 -8.47
CA VAL A 7 6.46 -1.07 -7.85
C VAL A 7 6.41 -2.37 -8.65
N ALA A 8 7.56 -3.01 -8.83
CA ALA A 8 7.69 -4.23 -9.63
C ALA A 8 6.81 -5.36 -9.09
N SER A 9 5.91 -5.83 -9.93
CA SER A 9 5.12 -7.03 -9.74
C SER A 9 4.60 -7.55 -11.09
N VAL A 10 4.29 -8.83 -11.17
CA VAL A 10 3.73 -9.43 -12.39
C VAL A 10 2.39 -8.77 -12.75
N SER A 11 1.56 -8.46 -11.77
CA SER A 11 0.28 -7.80 -11.98
C SER A 11 0.44 -6.37 -12.50
N HIS A 12 1.38 -5.58 -11.97
CA HIS A 12 1.62 -4.22 -12.45
C HIS A 12 2.14 -4.20 -13.88
N MET A 13 3.03 -5.12 -14.24
CA MET A 13 3.53 -5.22 -15.62
C MET A 13 2.38 -5.44 -16.61
N THR A 14 1.49 -6.39 -16.33
CA THR A 14 0.33 -6.66 -17.20
C THR A 14 -0.62 -5.48 -17.30
N VAL A 15 -0.92 -4.83 -16.19
CA VAL A 15 -1.80 -3.65 -16.14
C VAL A 15 -1.18 -2.49 -16.91
N PHE A 16 0.10 -2.20 -16.73
CA PHE A 16 0.76 -1.07 -17.38
C PHE A 16 0.89 -1.26 -18.90
N GLN A 17 1.17 -2.48 -19.36
CA GLN A 17 1.10 -2.81 -20.78
C GLN A 17 -0.31 -2.60 -21.36
N GLY A 18 -1.34 -2.92 -20.59
CA GLY A 18 -2.73 -2.66 -20.96
C GLY A 18 -3.05 -1.17 -21.05
N LEU A 19 -2.60 -0.38 -20.09
CA LEU A 19 -2.77 1.08 -20.08
C LEU A 19 -2.03 1.73 -21.23
N GLU A 20 -0.77 1.33 -21.48
CA GLU A 20 0.00 1.83 -22.62
C GLU A 20 -0.76 1.65 -23.95
N LYS A 21 -1.29 0.46 -24.21
CA LYS A 21 -2.08 0.17 -25.40
C LYS A 21 -3.36 1.01 -25.44
N LEU A 22 -4.05 1.14 -24.32
CA LEU A 22 -5.29 1.89 -24.20
C LEU A 22 -5.10 3.38 -24.50
N PHE A 23 -4.05 3.98 -23.97
CA PHE A 23 -3.73 5.40 -24.17
C PHE A 23 -3.18 5.65 -25.56
N SER A 24 -2.33 4.76 -26.07
CA SER A 24 -1.81 4.85 -27.44
C SER A 24 -2.93 4.84 -28.47
N ALA A 25 -3.94 3.98 -28.30
CA ALA A 25 -5.12 3.95 -29.18
C ALA A 25 -5.92 5.26 -29.16
N ARG A 26 -5.70 6.15 -28.18
CA ARG A 26 -6.31 7.48 -28.06
C ARG A 26 -5.35 8.62 -28.40
N GLY A 27 -4.20 8.31 -29.00
CA GLY A 27 -3.20 9.32 -29.38
C GLY A 27 -2.37 9.87 -28.22
N ILE A 28 -2.44 9.26 -27.03
CA ILE A 28 -1.66 9.65 -25.86
C ILE A 28 -0.44 8.73 -25.76
N GLN A 29 0.75 9.29 -25.92
CA GLN A 29 1.99 8.55 -25.71
C GLN A 29 2.26 8.39 -24.22
N MET A 30 2.30 7.16 -23.76
CA MET A 30 2.63 6.78 -22.39
C MET A 30 3.77 5.77 -22.40
N ASP A 31 4.71 5.97 -21.49
CA ASP A 31 5.76 5.03 -21.13
C ASP A 31 5.60 4.65 -19.65
N TRP A 32 6.25 3.59 -19.21
CA TRP A 32 6.17 3.15 -17.83
C TRP A 32 7.46 2.51 -17.31
N VAL A 33 7.67 2.62 -16.01
CA VAL A 33 8.83 2.06 -15.33
C VAL A 33 8.41 1.40 -14.02
N LEU A 34 9.05 0.27 -13.70
CA LEU A 34 8.83 -0.46 -12.45
C LEU A 34 10.06 -0.30 -11.55
N TYR A 35 9.83 0.14 -10.33
CA TYR A 35 10.84 0.34 -9.30
C TYR A 35 10.89 -0.88 -8.37
N SER A 36 12.02 -1.06 -7.69
CA SER A 36 12.22 -2.15 -6.71
C SER A 36 11.25 -2.08 -5.54
N ASP A 37 10.93 -0.86 -5.10
CA ASP A 37 10.12 -0.59 -3.92
C ASP A 37 9.38 0.76 -4.02
N TYR A 38 8.54 1.04 -3.03
CA TYR A 38 7.75 2.27 -2.98
C TYR A 38 8.60 3.51 -2.76
N ASP A 39 9.68 3.44 -2.00
CA ASP A 39 10.49 4.62 -1.70
C ASP A 39 11.24 5.08 -2.95
N ALA A 40 11.81 4.17 -3.73
CA ALA A 40 12.43 4.48 -5.02
C ALA A 40 11.44 5.11 -6.02
N MET A 41 10.21 4.61 -6.07
CA MET A 41 9.15 5.19 -6.91
C MET A 41 8.74 6.59 -6.43
N ILE A 42 8.63 6.80 -5.12
CA ILE A 42 8.29 8.10 -4.52
C ILE A 42 9.38 9.12 -4.83
N ASP A 43 10.64 8.73 -4.67
CA ASP A 43 11.78 9.59 -4.98
C ASP A 43 11.78 10.01 -6.46
N ALA A 44 11.50 9.07 -7.38
CA ALA A 44 11.39 9.36 -8.81
C ALA A 44 10.21 10.30 -9.13
N PHE A 45 9.09 10.20 -8.41
CA PHE A 45 7.97 11.13 -8.56
C PHE A 45 8.32 12.53 -8.03
N VAL A 46 8.96 12.61 -6.87
CA VAL A 46 9.38 13.87 -6.24
C VAL A 46 10.43 14.59 -7.07
N SER A 47 11.37 13.86 -7.70
CA SER A 47 12.38 14.42 -8.60
C SER A 47 11.85 14.79 -9.99
N GLY A 48 10.64 14.35 -10.33
CA GLY A 48 10.06 14.60 -11.66
C GLY A 48 10.52 13.63 -12.75
N ASP A 49 11.11 12.51 -12.37
CA ASP A 49 11.50 11.45 -13.31
C ASP A 49 10.29 10.68 -13.84
N ILE A 50 9.18 10.69 -13.12
CA ILE A 50 7.88 10.19 -13.55
C ILE A 50 6.79 11.23 -13.30
N ASP A 51 5.75 11.21 -14.14
CA ASP A 51 4.63 12.16 -14.09
C ASP A 51 3.45 11.60 -13.28
N LEU A 52 3.32 10.28 -13.26
CA LEU A 52 2.26 9.55 -12.56
C LEU A 52 2.89 8.47 -11.68
N ALA A 53 2.40 8.33 -10.45
CA ALA A 53 2.80 7.29 -9.53
C ALA A 53 1.60 6.38 -9.20
N TRP A 54 1.71 5.09 -9.54
CA TRP A 54 0.74 4.08 -9.12
C TRP A 54 1.09 3.59 -7.72
N ASN A 55 0.39 4.11 -6.74
CA ASN A 55 0.70 3.82 -5.34
C ASN A 55 -0.56 3.72 -4.48
N GLY A 56 -0.40 3.20 -3.26
CA GLY A 56 -1.44 3.19 -2.25
C GLY A 56 -1.52 4.50 -1.46
N PRO A 57 -2.50 4.63 -0.55
CA PRO A 57 -2.71 5.83 0.27
C PRO A 57 -1.48 6.24 1.08
N LEU A 58 -0.70 5.31 1.60
CA LEU A 58 0.52 5.62 2.36
C LEU A 58 1.59 6.29 1.46
N GLY A 59 1.76 5.81 0.23
CA GLY A 59 2.65 6.43 -0.75
C GLY A 59 2.21 7.85 -1.08
N TYR A 60 0.92 8.08 -1.28
CA TYR A 60 0.36 9.41 -1.49
C TYR A 60 0.64 10.35 -0.30
N VAL A 61 0.45 9.89 0.93
CA VAL A 61 0.75 10.69 2.13
C VAL A 61 2.24 11.03 2.23
N LYS A 62 3.13 10.08 1.90
CA LYS A 62 4.58 10.33 1.85
C LYS A 62 4.92 11.40 0.81
N ILE A 63 4.40 11.27 -0.41
CA ILE A 63 4.57 12.26 -1.48
C ILE A 63 4.11 13.65 -1.01
N LYS A 64 2.89 13.74 -0.46
CA LYS A 64 2.34 15.02 0.04
C LYS A 64 3.19 15.71 1.11
N ARG A 65 3.99 14.96 1.87
CA ARG A 65 4.91 15.51 2.88
C ARG A 65 6.23 15.98 2.28
N LEU A 66 6.62 15.43 1.14
CA LEU A 66 7.92 15.72 0.50
C LEU A 66 7.85 16.85 -0.52
N ILE A 67 6.70 17.05 -1.16
CA ILE A 67 6.54 18.05 -2.21
C ILE A 67 5.83 19.30 -1.71
N SER A 68 6.32 20.47 -2.15
CA SER A 68 5.65 21.77 -1.94
C SER A 68 4.62 22.06 -3.04
N GLN A 69 4.72 21.38 -4.17
CA GLN A 69 3.82 21.52 -5.31
C GLN A 69 2.52 20.72 -5.08
N PRO A 70 1.37 21.18 -5.57
CA PRO A 70 0.15 20.39 -5.50
C PRO A 70 0.27 19.13 -6.35
N CYS A 71 -0.11 17.98 -5.78
CA CYS A 71 -0.36 16.76 -6.54
C CYS A 71 -1.79 16.27 -6.28
N SER A 72 -2.38 15.60 -7.26
CA SER A 72 -3.78 15.17 -7.20
C SER A 72 -3.88 13.66 -7.45
N VAL A 73 -4.82 13.03 -6.77
CA VAL A 73 -5.27 11.68 -7.14
C VAL A 73 -6.19 11.82 -8.36
N ILE A 74 -5.79 11.23 -9.47
CA ILE A 74 -6.53 11.33 -10.75
C ILE A 74 -7.43 10.12 -11.02
N ALA A 75 -7.10 8.97 -10.42
CA ALA A 75 -7.88 7.75 -10.55
C ALA A 75 -7.66 6.85 -9.33
N MET A 76 -8.64 6.01 -9.03
CA MET A 76 -8.59 4.98 -8.01
C MET A 76 -9.40 3.77 -8.51
N ARG A 77 -9.01 2.56 -8.12
CA ARG A 77 -9.80 1.37 -8.44
C ARG A 77 -11.08 1.37 -7.60
N ASP A 78 -12.16 0.88 -8.14
CA ASP A 78 -13.45 0.73 -7.43
C ASP A 78 -13.33 -0.17 -6.21
N VAL A 79 -12.51 -1.22 -6.28
CA VAL A 79 -12.23 -2.14 -5.17
C VAL A 79 -11.50 -1.49 -3.98
N ASP A 80 -10.89 -0.32 -4.19
CA ASP A 80 -10.19 0.43 -3.13
C ASP A 80 -11.12 1.41 -2.40
N ILE A 81 -12.36 1.59 -2.89
CA ILE A 81 -13.38 2.38 -2.21
C ILE A 81 -13.87 1.61 -0.98
N ASN A 82 -13.80 2.22 0.19
CA ASN A 82 -14.16 1.59 1.47
C ASN A 82 -13.34 0.33 1.77
N PHE A 83 -12.06 0.35 1.40
CA PHE A 83 -11.15 -0.77 1.68
C PHE A 83 -11.12 -1.09 3.18
N THR A 84 -11.28 -2.37 3.51
CA THR A 84 -11.29 -2.87 4.89
C THR A 84 -10.12 -3.83 5.08
N THR A 85 -9.38 -3.68 6.17
CA THR A 85 -8.42 -4.69 6.61
C THR A 85 -9.11 -5.68 7.57
N HIS A 86 -8.73 -6.94 7.50
CA HIS A 86 -9.31 -7.99 8.34
C HIS A 86 -8.22 -8.67 9.15
N PHE A 87 -8.49 -8.89 10.44
CA PHE A 87 -7.73 -9.83 11.25
C PHE A 87 -8.30 -11.23 11.00
N ILE A 88 -7.43 -12.17 10.69
CA ILE A 88 -7.81 -13.53 10.34
C ILE A 88 -7.24 -14.46 11.40
N THR A 89 -8.06 -15.35 11.89
CA THR A 89 -7.69 -16.42 12.81
C THR A 89 -8.13 -17.77 12.28
N ARG A 90 -7.65 -18.85 12.87
CA ARG A 90 -8.11 -20.19 12.55
C ARG A 90 -9.52 -20.39 13.08
N GLN A 91 -10.34 -21.14 12.35
CA GLN A 91 -11.72 -21.41 12.74
C GLN A 91 -11.83 -22.17 14.08
N ASP A 92 -10.83 -22.97 14.40
CA ASP A 92 -10.76 -23.78 15.64
C ASP A 92 -10.01 -23.06 16.77
N SER A 93 -9.77 -21.75 16.65
CA SER A 93 -9.11 -20.96 17.70
C SER A 93 -10.11 -20.45 18.73
N ASP A 94 -9.58 -20.08 19.88
CA ASP A 94 -10.30 -19.42 20.96
C ASP A 94 -10.38 -17.89 20.81
N ILE A 95 -10.05 -17.35 19.62
CA ILE A 95 -10.02 -15.93 19.30
C ILE A 95 -11.31 -15.58 18.53
N SER A 96 -12.21 -14.85 19.16
CA SER A 96 -13.49 -14.40 18.58
C SER A 96 -13.60 -12.87 18.52
N THR A 97 -12.86 -12.16 19.38
CA THR A 97 -12.84 -10.71 19.47
C THR A 97 -11.41 -10.18 19.41
N VAL A 98 -11.23 -8.87 19.30
CA VAL A 98 -9.90 -8.26 19.27
C VAL A 98 -9.22 -8.36 20.65
N GLU A 99 -9.99 -8.33 21.72
CA GLU A 99 -9.52 -8.47 23.10
C GLU A 99 -8.90 -9.84 23.35
N ASP A 100 -9.40 -10.89 22.68
CA ASP A 100 -8.85 -12.25 22.79
C ASP A 100 -7.42 -12.37 22.22
N LEU A 101 -6.92 -11.33 21.53
CA LEU A 101 -5.56 -11.26 21.04
C LEU A 101 -4.52 -11.08 22.19
N MET A 102 -4.95 -10.64 23.37
CA MET A 102 -4.06 -10.48 24.53
C MET A 102 -3.33 -11.78 24.82
N GLY A 103 -2.00 -11.71 24.90
CA GLY A 103 -1.14 -12.87 25.11
C GLY A 103 -1.02 -13.85 23.94
N LYS A 104 -1.61 -13.55 22.78
CA LYS A 104 -1.51 -14.39 21.57
C LYS A 104 -0.35 -13.97 20.68
N ARG A 105 0.00 -14.84 19.72
CA ARG A 105 0.98 -14.53 18.67
C ARG A 105 0.29 -13.87 17.50
N PHE A 106 0.82 -12.75 17.02
CA PHE A 106 0.26 -12.00 15.90
C PHE A 106 1.26 -11.85 14.75
N ALA A 107 0.79 -12.11 13.53
CA ALA A 107 1.54 -11.93 12.30
C ALA A 107 1.03 -10.71 11.54
N PHE A 108 1.87 -9.71 11.39
CA PHE A 108 1.64 -8.60 10.47
C PHE A 108 2.19 -8.93 9.09
N GLY A 109 1.68 -8.30 8.05
CA GLY A 109 2.36 -8.25 6.76
C GLY A 109 3.56 -7.29 6.80
N ARG A 110 3.99 -6.84 5.62
CA ARG A 110 5.15 -5.91 5.50
C ARG A 110 4.94 -4.65 6.33
N ARG A 111 6.01 -4.17 6.97
CA ARG A 111 5.98 -2.91 7.73
C ARG A 111 5.53 -1.71 6.89
N SER A 112 5.90 -1.70 5.61
CA SER A 112 5.51 -0.67 4.65
C SER A 112 4.12 -0.84 4.04
N SER A 113 3.44 -1.96 4.31
CA SER A 113 2.07 -2.18 3.87
C SER A 113 1.09 -1.41 4.75
N GLU A 114 0.29 -0.56 4.13
CA GLU A 114 -0.77 0.14 4.85
C GLU A 114 -1.84 -0.81 5.40
N GLN A 115 -2.28 -1.79 4.58
CA GLN A 115 -3.36 -2.71 4.95
C GLN A 115 -2.94 -3.78 5.94
N ALA A 116 -1.71 -4.30 5.80
CA ALA A 116 -1.25 -5.46 6.57
C ALA A 116 -0.24 -5.12 7.66
N GLY A 117 0.24 -3.88 7.72
CA GLY A 117 1.21 -3.40 8.71
C GLY A 117 0.70 -2.18 9.46
N VAL A 118 0.56 -1.05 8.77
CA VAL A 118 0.31 0.25 9.43
C VAL A 118 -1.07 0.33 10.06
N LEU A 119 -2.13 0.01 9.30
CA LEU A 119 -3.51 0.07 9.80
C LEU A 119 -3.78 -0.94 10.92
N PRO A 120 -3.41 -2.23 10.81
CA PRO A 120 -3.54 -3.16 11.93
C PRO A 120 -2.84 -2.68 13.19
N LEU A 121 -1.62 -2.15 13.07
CA LEU A 121 -0.88 -1.62 14.21
C LEU A 121 -1.57 -0.41 14.85
N HIS A 122 -2.14 0.48 14.02
CA HIS A 122 -2.88 1.65 14.49
C HIS A 122 -4.15 1.23 15.24
N PHE A 123 -4.98 0.39 14.63
CA PHE A 123 -6.25 -0.01 15.24
C PHE A 123 -6.08 -0.86 16.51
N LEU A 124 -5.08 -1.75 16.58
CA LEU A 124 -4.77 -2.45 17.83
C LEU A 124 -4.48 -1.46 18.96
N LYS A 125 -3.68 -0.42 18.68
CA LYS A 125 -3.38 0.62 19.68
C LYS A 125 -4.61 1.45 20.07
N GLU A 126 -5.47 1.78 19.11
CA GLU A 126 -6.73 2.47 19.39
C GLU A 126 -7.66 1.65 20.29
N MET A 127 -7.63 0.33 20.15
CA MET A 127 -8.36 -0.62 21.00
C MET A 127 -7.64 -0.93 22.33
N GLY A 128 -6.57 -0.21 22.64
CA GLY A 128 -5.82 -0.37 23.89
C GLY A 128 -4.85 -1.53 23.92
N ILE A 129 -4.57 -2.18 22.79
CA ILE A 129 -3.60 -3.28 22.68
C ILE A 129 -2.26 -2.75 22.16
N ASN A 130 -1.23 -2.78 22.98
CA ASN A 130 0.14 -2.52 22.56
C ASN A 130 0.79 -3.82 22.07
N PRO A 131 1.04 -3.99 20.76
CA PRO A 131 1.58 -5.25 20.24
C PRO A 131 2.94 -5.67 20.80
N ARG A 132 3.68 -4.76 21.42
CA ARG A 132 4.99 -5.09 22.03
C ARG A 132 4.88 -5.61 23.46
N GLU A 133 3.82 -5.25 24.15
CA GLU A 133 3.65 -5.51 25.59
C GLU A 133 2.55 -6.54 25.84
N ASP A 134 1.46 -6.47 25.07
CA ASP A 134 0.24 -7.21 25.34
C ASP A 134 0.13 -8.51 24.51
N LEU A 135 0.93 -8.66 23.46
CA LEU A 135 0.96 -9.90 22.66
C LEU A 135 2.13 -10.79 23.11
N ALA A 136 1.95 -12.11 23.04
CA ALA A 136 3.03 -13.06 23.33
C ALA A 136 4.20 -12.89 22.35
N SER A 137 3.90 -12.57 21.08
CA SER A 137 4.87 -12.12 20.09
C SER A 137 4.17 -11.40 18.92
N SER A 138 4.87 -10.46 18.29
CA SER A 138 4.44 -9.84 17.05
C SER A 138 5.55 -9.93 16.01
N THR A 139 5.23 -10.45 14.83
CA THR A 139 6.20 -10.65 13.74
C THR A 139 5.69 -9.97 12.47
N PHE A 140 6.59 -9.28 11.77
CA PHE A 140 6.31 -8.72 10.44
C PHE A 140 6.93 -9.65 9.38
N TYR A 141 6.15 -9.98 8.36
CA TYR A 141 6.59 -10.80 7.23
C TYR A 141 6.79 -9.90 6.01
N GLU A 142 8.02 -9.87 5.50
CA GLU A 142 8.41 -9.08 4.33
C GLU A 142 8.09 -9.77 2.98
#